data_43e32fa5e40dc8809ccd5c3e5fd7e073
#
_entry.id   43e32fa5e40dc8809ccd5c3e5fd7e073
#
_cell.length_a   1.000
_cell.length_b   1.000
_cell.length_c   1.000
_cell.angle_alpha   90.00
_cell.angle_beta   90.00
_cell.angle_gamma   90.00
#
_symmetry.space_group_name_H-M   'P 1'
#
loop_
_entity.id
_entity.type
_entity.pdbx_description
1 polymer ?
#
loop_
_entity_poly.entity_id
_entity_poly.type
_entity_poly.pdbx_seq_one_letter_code
_entity_poly.pdbx_strand_id
1 'polypeptide(L)'
;NYLPSTTGTDAFKLLSDEQVYDFNFDYIKPLKYGRIETGVKLRNRNIPTNMQFIPGVNSVLDTNAGGWATYKELIPAVYGNYIFENKKWEAELGLRIEYVKIQYDVNPNHNTYKSDGYNYTQPFPNARLAYKINDRNKISFFYNRRVDRPNEVDIRIFPKYDDAEIIKVGNPALRPQFTNSFELGYKTSWDKGYLYSA
;
A
#
# COMPACT_ATOMS: atom_id res chain seq x y z
N ASN A 1 35.88 -37.21 23.02
CA ASN A 1 34.93 -37.93 22.19
C ASN A 1 33.96 -36.94 21.54
N TYR A 2 34.34 -36.42 20.38
CA TYR A 2 33.41 -35.76 19.48
C TYR A 2 32.50 -36.82 18.88
N LEU A 3 31.30 -36.92 19.34
CA LEU A 3 30.25 -37.58 18.58
C LEU A 3 29.97 -36.68 17.38
N PRO A 4 30.07 -37.16 16.14
CA PRO A 4 29.63 -36.38 14.99
C PRO A 4 28.15 -36.14 15.17
N SER A 5 27.77 -34.90 15.35
CA SER A 5 26.35 -34.49 15.33
C SER A 5 25.82 -34.77 13.94
N THR A 6 25.10 -35.86 13.78
CA THR A 6 24.34 -36.15 12.56
C THR A 6 23.13 -35.20 12.59
N THR A 7 23.35 -33.94 12.22
CA THR A 7 22.27 -32.99 11.95
C THR A 7 21.82 -33.21 10.51
N GLY A 8 20.58 -33.58 10.35
CA GLY A 8 19.95 -33.61 9.03
C GLY A 8 19.74 -32.19 8.50
N THR A 9 19.38 -32.09 7.24
CA THR A 9 19.05 -30.82 6.59
C THR A 9 17.56 -30.56 6.77
N ASP A 10 17.22 -29.40 7.32
CA ASP A 10 15.84 -28.90 7.34
C ASP A 10 15.48 -28.36 5.95
N ALA A 11 14.24 -28.61 5.54
CA ALA A 11 13.69 -28.09 4.30
C ALA A 11 12.34 -27.44 4.55
N PHE A 12 11.96 -26.50 3.70
CA PHE A 12 10.64 -25.92 3.70
C PHE A 12 10.13 -25.74 2.27
N LYS A 13 8.81 -25.76 2.12
CA LYS A 13 8.11 -25.48 0.88
C LYS A 13 7.07 -24.42 1.12
N LEU A 14 7.21 -23.29 0.39
CA LEU A 14 6.26 -22.18 0.42
C LEU A 14 5.54 -22.13 -0.92
N LEU A 15 4.21 -22.24 -0.88
CA LEU A 15 3.33 -22.00 -2.01
C LEU A 15 2.52 -20.75 -1.72
N SER A 16 2.66 -19.74 -2.56
CA SER A 16 1.88 -18.51 -2.48
C SER A 16 1.37 -18.16 -3.86
N ASP A 17 0.10 -17.83 -3.94
CA ASP A 17 -0.55 -17.34 -5.15
C ASP A 17 -1.22 -16.01 -4.83
N GLU A 18 -1.09 -15.04 -5.73
CA GLU A 18 -1.74 -13.74 -5.60
C GLU A 18 -2.75 -13.54 -6.72
N GLN A 19 -4.01 -13.38 -6.34
CA GLN A 19 -5.09 -13.08 -7.25
C GLN A 19 -5.57 -11.66 -6.99
N VAL A 20 -5.47 -10.80 -8.00
CA VAL A 20 -5.88 -9.40 -7.93
C VAL A 20 -6.90 -9.13 -9.03
N TYR A 21 -8.04 -8.60 -8.62
CA TYR A 21 -9.08 -8.11 -9.54
C TYR A 21 -9.25 -6.62 -9.31
N ASP A 22 -8.95 -5.83 -10.34
CA ASP A 22 -9.13 -4.38 -10.31
C ASP A 22 -10.23 -4.00 -11.32
N PHE A 23 -11.21 -3.28 -10.84
CA PHE A 23 -12.26 -2.68 -11.66
C PHE A 23 -12.19 -1.16 -11.51
N ASN A 24 -12.15 -0.45 -12.64
CA ASN A 24 -12.13 1.00 -12.68
C ASN A 24 -13.20 1.50 -13.68
N PHE A 25 -13.97 2.47 -13.25
CA PHE A 25 -14.85 3.23 -14.11
C PHE A 25 -14.58 4.71 -13.91
N ASP A 26 -14.21 5.40 -14.97
CA ASP A 26 -13.84 6.81 -14.96
C ASP A 26 -14.74 7.58 -15.92
N TYR A 27 -15.22 8.74 -15.47
CA TYR A 27 -16.02 9.67 -16.26
C TYR A 27 -15.38 11.05 -16.23
N ILE A 28 -15.24 11.65 -17.41
CA ILE A 28 -14.67 12.98 -17.59
C ILE A 28 -15.70 13.87 -18.27
N LYS A 29 -16.04 14.99 -17.63
CA LYS A 29 -16.89 16.02 -18.21
C LYS A 29 -16.07 17.28 -18.48
N PRO A 30 -15.87 17.67 -19.75
CA PRO A 30 -15.22 18.92 -20.07
C PRO A 30 -16.09 20.13 -19.67
N LEU A 31 -15.44 21.17 -19.17
CA LEU A 31 -16.05 22.46 -18.85
C LEU A 31 -15.36 23.57 -19.65
N LYS A 32 -15.96 24.78 -19.65
CA LYS A 32 -15.40 25.92 -20.40
C LYS A 32 -13.95 26.26 -19.99
N TYR A 33 -13.62 26.15 -18.69
CA TYR A 33 -12.32 26.50 -18.16
C TYR A 33 -11.63 25.34 -17.41
N GLY A 34 -12.02 24.12 -17.74
CA GLY A 34 -11.45 22.97 -17.07
C GLY A 34 -12.26 21.71 -17.29
N ARG A 35 -12.24 20.82 -16.31
CA ARG A 35 -12.97 19.56 -16.37
C ARG A 35 -13.32 19.02 -14.98
N ILE A 36 -14.34 18.18 -14.95
CA ILE A 36 -14.67 17.34 -13.80
C ILE A 36 -14.30 15.91 -14.16
N GLU A 37 -13.56 15.25 -13.29
CA GLU A 37 -13.25 13.83 -13.37
C GLU A 37 -13.87 13.15 -12.16
N THR A 38 -14.60 12.07 -12.39
CA THR A 38 -15.18 11.26 -11.30
C THR A 38 -15.14 9.80 -11.68
N GLY A 39 -15.17 8.95 -10.68
CA GLY A 39 -15.14 7.52 -10.94
C GLY A 39 -15.29 6.69 -9.69
N VAL A 40 -15.33 5.38 -9.95
CA VAL A 40 -15.35 4.34 -8.94
C VAL A 40 -14.22 3.35 -9.21
N LYS A 41 -13.63 2.84 -8.14
CA LYS A 41 -12.59 1.82 -8.18
C LYS A 41 -12.96 0.71 -7.23
N LEU A 42 -12.71 -0.52 -7.64
CA LEU A 42 -12.86 -1.70 -6.80
C LEU A 42 -11.62 -2.55 -6.95
N ARG A 43 -10.95 -2.83 -5.85
CA ARG A 43 -9.84 -3.77 -5.79
C ARG A 43 -10.20 -4.93 -4.89
N ASN A 44 -10.02 -6.13 -5.40
CA ASN A 44 -10.16 -7.37 -4.65
C ASN A 44 -8.86 -8.15 -4.79
N ARG A 45 -8.19 -8.40 -3.67
CA ARG A 45 -6.95 -9.15 -3.61
C ARG A 45 -7.10 -10.34 -2.69
N ASN A 46 -6.66 -11.49 -3.15
CA ASN A 46 -6.65 -12.73 -2.40
C ASN A 46 -5.28 -13.38 -2.50
N ILE A 47 -4.65 -13.65 -1.37
CA ILE A 47 -3.33 -14.27 -1.30
C ILE A 47 -3.43 -15.53 -0.43
N PRO A 48 -3.76 -16.69 -1.01
CA PRO A 48 -3.63 -17.96 -0.30
C PRO A 48 -2.15 -18.34 -0.21
N THR A 49 -1.74 -18.79 0.95
CA THR A 49 -0.35 -19.19 1.21
C THR A 49 -0.35 -20.51 1.97
N ASN A 50 0.50 -21.44 1.59
CA ASN A 50 0.72 -22.70 2.30
C ASN A 50 2.22 -22.90 2.49
N MET A 51 2.62 -23.15 3.73
CA MET A 51 4.00 -23.41 4.08
C MET A 51 4.13 -24.74 4.80
N GLN A 52 5.03 -25.57 4.30
CA GLN A 52 5.34 -26.87 4.90
C GLN A 52 6.79 -26.88 5.34
N PHE A 53 7.01 -27.24 6.60
CA PHE A 53 8.32 -27.51 7.15
C PHE A 53 8.59 -29.01 7.13
N ILE A 54 9.76 -29.38 6.59
CA ILE A 54 10.24 -30.78 6.52
C ILE A 54 11.48 -30.84 7.42
N PRO A 55 11.34 -31.24 8.69
CA PRO A 55 12.45 -31.29 9.62
C PRO A 55 13.42 -32.42 9.26
N GLY A 56 14.70 -32.13 9.35
CA GLY A 56 15.76 -33.12 9.27
C GLY A 56 15.89 -33.96 10.54
N VAL A 57 16.86 -34.86 10.53
CA VAL A 57 17.16 -35.70 11.72
C VAL A 57 17.65 -34.79 12.87
N ASN A 58 17.05 -34.97 14.04
CA ASN A 58 17.35 -34.16 15.24
C ASN A 58 17.08 -32.66 15.09
N SER A 59 16.16 -32.27 14.22
CA SER A 59 15.78 -30.87 14.03
C SER A 59 15.02 -30.33 15.22
N VAL A 60 15.27 -29.06 15.55
CA VAL A 60 14.50 -28.26 16.51
C VAL A 60 13.41 -27.41 15.84
N LEU A 61 13.21 -27.62 14.54
CA LEU A 61 12.25 -26.85 13.74
C LEU A 61 10.83 -27.10 14.21
N ASP A 62 10.10 -26.03 14.50
CA ASP A 62 8.68 -26.09 14.89
C ASP A 62 7.81 -26.23 13.61
N THR A 63 7.29 -27.40 13.36
CA THR A 63 6.40 -27.66 12.23
C THR A 63 5.04 -26.98 12.36
N ASN A 64 4.63 -26.59 13.58
CA ASN A 64 3.38 -25.86 13.82
C ASN A 64 3.46 -24.37 13.42
N ALA A 65 4.64 -23.87 13.13
CA ALA A 65 4.82 -22.54 12.54
C ALA A 65 4.43 -22.46 11.05
N GLY A 66 4.17 -23.60 10.42
CA GLY A 66 3.66 -23.72 9.06
C GLY A 66 2.14 -23.89 8.99
N GLY A 67 1.67 -24.27 7.83
CA GLY A 67 0.27 -24.52 7.52
C GLY A 67 -0.26 -23.60 6.44
N TRP A 68 -1.56 -23.39 6.43
CA TRP A 68 -2.20 -22.50 5.47
C TRP A 68 -2.59 -21.16 6.10
N ALA A 69 -2.57 -20.11 5.29
CA ALA A 69 -3.11 -18.80 5.61
C ALA A 69 -3.65 -18.15 4.34
N THR A 70 -4.69 -17.35 4.47
CA THR A 70 -5.27 -16.60 3.38
C THR A 70 -5.43 -15.14 3.80
N TYR A 71 -4.87 -14.22 3.01
CA TYR A 71 -5.05 -12.79 3.17
C TYR A 71 -6.00 -12.27 2.10
N LYS A 72 -7.05 -11.57 2.54
CA LYS A 72 -8.07 -10.99 1.66
C LYS A 72 -8.17 -9.50 1.88
N GLU A 73 -8.23 -8.76 0.78
CA GLU A 73 -8.33 -7.31 0.76
C GLU A 73 -9.42 -6.88 -0.21
N LEU A 74 -10.36 -6.08 0.27
CA LEU A 74 -11.41 -5.48 -0.54
C LEU A 74 -11.38 -3.96 -0.34
N ILE A 75 -11.21 -3.22 -1.43
CA ILE A 75 -11.07 -1.76 -1.41
C ILE A 75 -11.96 -1.15 -2.48
N PRO A 76 -13.24 -0.89 -2.18
CA PRO A 76 -14.05 0.00 -3.00
C PRO A 76 -13.71 1.46 -2.70
N ALA A 77 -13.67 2.29 -3.73
CA ALA A 77 -13.38 3.70 -3.63
C ALA A 77 -14.20 4.50 -4.64
N VAL A 78 -14.59 5.70 -4.26
CA VAL A 78 -15.17 6.70 -5.14
C VAL A 78 -14.32 7.96 -5.10
N TYR A 79 -14.21 8.64 -6.22
CA TYR A 79 -13.45 9.88 -6.28
C TYR A 79 -14.10 10.92 -7.18
N GLY A 80 -13.78 12.18 -6.90
CA GLY A 80 -14.13 13.30 -7.75
C GLY A 80 -13.00 14.32 -7.74
N ASN A 81 -12.65 14.82 -8.92
CA ASN A 81 -11.66 15.87 -9.12
C ASN A 81 -12.29 17.02 -9.93
N TYR A 82 -12.04 18.23 -9.50
CA TYR A 82 -12.35 19.43 -10.23
C TYR A 82 -11.05 20.12 -10.64
N ILE A 83 -10.87 20.31 -11.93
CA ILE A 83 -9.69 20.94 -12.50
C ILE A 83 -10.14 22.21 -13.20
N PHE A 84 -9.54 23.31 -12.82
CA PHE A 84 -9.82 24.64 -13.34
C PHE A 84 -8.52 25.31 -13.76
N GLU A 85 -8.52 25.96 -14.93
CA GLU A 85 -7.39 26.69 -15.44
C GLU A 85 -7.86 27.93 -16.18
N ASN A 86 -7.26 29.07 -15.87
CA ASN A 86 -7.39 30.29 -16.63
C ASN A 86 -6.04 30.99 -16.77
N LYS A 87 -6.01 32.23 -17.26
CA LYS A 87 -4.75 32.99 -17.50
C LYS A 87 -3.94 33.24 -16.25
N LYS A 88 -4.57 33.28 -15.05
CA LYS A 88 -3.91 33.62 -13.79
C LYS A 88 -3.95 32.49 -12.78
N TRP A 89 -4.97 31.64 -12.81
CA TRP A 89 -5.19 30.60 -11.81
C TRP A 89 -5.14 29.21 -12.43
N GLU A 90 -4.51 28.30 -11.72
CA GLU A 90 -4.61 26.87 -11.93
C GLU A 90 -5.09 26.26 -10.62
N ALA A 91 -6.14 25.49 -10.65
CA ALA A 91 -6.69 24.81 -9.47
C ALA A 91 -7.02 23.38 -9.80
N GLU A 92 -6.69 22.50 -8.88
CA GLU A 92 -7.11 21.10 -8.88
C GLU A 92 -7.55 20.75 -7.47
N LEU A 93 -8.82 20.38 -7.32
CA LEU A 93 -9.41 19.98 -6.07
C LEU A 93 -9.97 18.58 -6.23
N GLY A 94 -9.59 17.69 -5.35
CA GLY A 94 -10.04 16.32 -5.41
C GLY A 94 -10.37 15.75 -4.04
N LEU A 95 -11.26 14.79 -4.04
CA LEU A 95 -11.61 13.99 -2.88
C LEU A 95 -11.80 12.54 -3.33
N ARG A 96 -11.13 11.64 -2.63
CA ARG A 96 -11.35 10.21 -2.76
C ARG A 96 -11.79 9.67 -1.40
N ILE A 97 -12.86 8.89 -1.41
CA ILE A 97 -13.33 8.17 -0.22
C ILE A 97 -13.10 6.70 -0.48
N GLU A 98 -12.41 6.05 0.44
CA GLU A 98 -11.98 4.68 0.31
C GLU A 98 -12.44 3.88 1.54
N TYR A 99 -13.14 2.77 1.28
CA TYR A 99 -13.44 1.76 2.28
C TYR A 99 -12.46 0.61 2.10
N VAL A 100 -11.87 0.17 3.18
CA VAL A 100 -10.92 -0.95 3.17
C VAL A 100 -11.40 -2.01 4.14
N LYS A 101 -11.48 -3.23 3.66
CA LYS A 101 -11.74 -4.41 4.48
C LYS A 101 -10.60 -5.40 4.29
N ILE A 102 -9.92 -5.69 5.38
CA ILE A 102 -8.82 -6.65 5.44
C ILE A 102 -9.27 -7.82 6.31
N GLN A 103 -9.08 -9.02 5.81
CA GLN A 103 -9.30 -10.26 6.54
C GLN A 103 -8.13 -11.21 6.31
N TYR A 104 -7.68 -11.86 7.36
CA TYR A 104 -6.74 -12.96 7.23
C TYR A 104 -7.23 -14.15 8.04
N ASP A 105 -7.22 -15.29 7.38
CA ASP A 105 -7.58 -16.58 7.96
C ASP A 105 -6.32 -17.43 8.07
N VAL A 106 -6.11 -17.98 9.25
CA VAL A 106 -4.92 -18.78 9.58
C VAL A 106 -5.35 -20.15 10.04
N ASN A 107 -4.54 -21.17 9.77
CA ASN A 107 -4.74 -22.49 10.33
C ASN A 107 -4.94 -22.37 11.86
N PRO A 108 -6.05 -22.90 12.41
CA PRO A 108 -6.35 -22.84 13.85
C PRO A 108 -5.23 -23.40 14.75
N ASN A 109 -4.44 -24.32 14.22
CA ASN A 109 -3.32 -24.94 14.93
C ASN A 109 -2.01 -24.13 14.86
N HIS A 110 -2.03 -22.97 14.19
CA HIS A 110 -0.83 -22.12 14.14
C HIS A 110 -0.45 -21.64 15.54
N ASN A 111 0.84 -21.72 15.88
CA ASN A 111 1.34 -21.48 17.22
C ASN A 111 1.35 -19.99 17.65
N THR A 112 1.32 -19.05 16.71
CA THR A 112 1.51 -17.63 17.00
C THR A 112 0.32 -16.77 16.59
N TYR A 113 -0.19 -16.94 15.36
CA TYR A 113 -1.22 -16.07 14.79
C TYR A 113 -2.59 -16.72 14.79
N LYS A 114 -3.61 -15.90 14.94
CA LYS A 114 -5.03 -16.26 14.86
C LYS A 114 -5.70 -15.48 13.74
N SER A 115 -6.77 -16.07 13.19
CA SER A 115 -7.59 -15.36 12.22
C SER A 115 -8.17 -14.09 12.78
N ASP A 116 -8.10 -13.00 12.02
CA ASP A 116 -8.57 -11.67 12.40
C ASP A 116 -8.81 -10.82 11.16
N GLY A 117 -9.17 -9.57 11.35
CA GLY A 117 -9.36 -8.61 10.30
C GLY A 117 -9.67 -7.22 10.86
N TYR A 118 -9.74 -6.26 9.96
CA TYR A 118 -10.14 -4.90 10.28
C TYR A 118 -10.76 -4.22 9.06
N ASN A 119 -11.47 -3.14 9.30
CA ASN A 119 -11.99 -2.29 8.26
C ASN A 119 -11.87 -0.81 8.66
N TYR A 120 -11.84 0.04 7.67
CA TYR A 120 -11.90 1.48 7.88
C TYR A 120 -12.41 2.20 6.64
N THR A 121 -12.96 3.39 6.84
CA THR A 121 -13.34 4.33 5.78
C THR A 121 -12.59 5.62 6.00
N GLN A 122 -11.86 6.10 4.99
CA GLN A 122 -11.06 7.30 5.08
C GLN A 122 -11.19 8.17 3.84
N PRO A 123 -11.28 9.50 4.03
CA PRO A 123 -11.18 10.45 2.94
C PRO A 123 -9.72 10.77 2.61
N PHE A 124 -9.45 10.98 1.33
CA PHE A 124 -8.16 11.42 0.82
C PHE A 124 -8.36 12.68 -0.03
N PRO A 125 -8.42 13.86 0.61
CA PRO A 125 -8.48 15.11 -0.12
C PRO A 125 -7.14 15.47 -0.72
N ASN A 126 -7.17 16.14 -1.87
CA ASN A 126 -6.03 16.79 -2.46
C ASN A 126 -6.42 18.19 -2.96
N ALA A 127 -5.49 19.10 -2.90
CA ALA A 127 -5.65 20.45 -3.42
C ALA A 127 -4.36 20.92 -4.03
N ARG A 128 -4.43 21.44 -5.23
CA ARG A 128 -3.34 22.09 -5.91
C ARG A 128 -3.83 23.44 -6.42
N LEU A 129 -3.22 24.52 -5.93
CA LEU A 129 -3.54 25.88 -6.31
C LEU A 129 -2.28 26.56 -6.81
N ALA A 130 -2.37 27.24 -7.93
CA ALA A 130 -1.28 28.03 -8.44
C ALA A 130 -1.79 29.37 -8.95
N TYR A 131 -1.09 30.43 -8.60
CA TYR A 131 -1.38 31.78 -9.03
C TYR A 131 -0.20 32.36 -9.79
N LYS A 132 -0.44 32.79 -11.02
CA LYS A 132 0.55 33.49 -11.85
C LYS A 132 0.51 34.98 -11.50
N ILE A 133 1.49 35.46 -10.75
CA ILE A 133 1.62 36.87 -10.38
C ILE A 133 1.84 37.71 -11.66
N ASN A 134 2.69 37.17 -12.55
CA ASN A 134 2.98 37.71 -13.88
C ASN A 134 3.51 36.55 -14.77
N ASP A 135 3.96 36.86 -15.97
CA ASP A 135 4.48 35.86 -16.91
C ASP A 135 5.72 35.11 -16.42
N ARG A 136 6.40 35.65 -15.40
CA ARG A 136 7.68 35.13 -14.89
C ARG A 136 7.60 34.59 -13.48
N ASN A 137 6.58 34.95 -12.72
CA ASN A 137 6.47 34.60 -11.31
C ASN A 137 5.16 33.86 -11.02
N LYS A 138 5.27 32.75 -10.28
CA LYS A 138 4.17 31.88 -9.92
C LYS A 138 4.32 31.41 -8.48
N ILE A 139 3.23 31.50 -7.71
CA ILE A 139 3.11 30.92 -6.38
C ILE A 139 2.21 29.70 -6.48
N SER A 140 2.60 28.61 -5.83
CA SER A 140 1.82 27.37 -5.79
C SER A 140 1.65 26.86 -4.37
N PHE A 141 0.51 26.24 -4.14
CA PHE A 141 0.19 25.51 -2.91
C PHE A 141 -0.28 24.13 -3.27
N PHE A 142 0.24 23.13 -2.56
CA PHE A 142 -0.15 21.74 -2.73
C PHE A 142 -0.45 21.11 -1.38
N TYR A 143 -1.57 20.39 -1.31
CA TYR A 143 -1.96 19.58 -0.17
C TYR A 143 -2.43 18.23 -0.66
N ASN A 144 -1.99 17.17 0.01
CA ASN A 144 -2.60 15.86 -0.14
C ASN A 144 -2.58 15.07 1.16
N ARG A 145 -3.51 14.15 1.26
CA ARG A 145 -3.50 13.09 2.25
C ARG A 145 -3.33 11.76 1.52
N ARG A 146 -2.36 10.99 1.96
CA ARG A 146 -2.07 9.68 1.40
C ARG A 146 -2.08 8.60 2.47
N VAL A 147 -2.22 7.38 2.01
CA VAL A 147 -2.09 6.18 2.83
C VAL A 147 -0.85 5.40 2.40
N ASP A 148 -0.05 5.01 3.39
CA ASP A 148 1.07 4.08 3.21
C ASP A 148 0.65 2.74 3.81
N ARG A 149 0.35 1.76 2.94
CA ARG A 149 -0.08 0.42 3.35
C ARG A 149 1.13 -0.47 3.58
N PRO A 150 1.08 -1.39 4.56
CA PRO A 150 2.12 -2.40 4.70
C PRO A 150 2.17 -3.26 3.43
N ASN A 151 3.38 -3.61 3.03
CA ASN A 151 3.56 -4.48 1.88
C ASN A 151 3.34 -5.96 2.26
N GLU A 152 3.34 -6.86 1.28
CA GLU A 152 3.08 -8.29 1.49
C GLU A 152 4.10 -8.93 2.44
N VAL A 153 5.36 -8.52 2.36
CA VAL A 153 6.43 -9.06 3.23
C VAL A 153 6.22 -8.67 4.69
N ASP A 154 5.75 -7.43 4.94
CA ASP A 154 5.53 -6.91 6.29
C ASP A 154 4.36 -7.62 7.01
N ILE A 155 3.37 -8.10 6.26
CA ILE A 155 2.18 -8.78 6.78
C ILE A 155 2.26 -10.30 6.72
N ARG A 156 3.34 -10.86 6.21
CA ARG A 156 3.50 -12.31 6.05
C ARG A 156 3.52 -13.02 7.39
N ILE A 157 2.65 -14.01 7.54
CA ILE A 157 2.50 -14.79 8.77
C ILE A 157 3.64 -15.78 8.95
N PHE A 158 4.15 -16.35 7.86
CA PHE A 158 5.14 -17.40 7.91
C PHE A 158 6.55 -16.85 8.02
N PRO A 159 7.41 -17.46 8.87
CA PRO A 159 8.78 -17.01 9.01
C PRO A 159 9.58 -17.22 7.71
N LYS A 160 10.49 -16.30 7.45
CA LYS A 160 11.46 -16.39 6.37
C LYS A 160 12.85 -16.61 6.94
N TYR A 161 13.50 -17.66 6.50
CA TYR A 161 14.84 -18.02 6.88
C TYR A 161 15.81 -17.62 5.76
N ASP A 162 16.33 -16.39 5.82
CA ASP A 162 17.36 -15.92 4.88
C ASP A 162 18.76 -16.33 5.31
N ASP A 163 18.95 -16.52 6.61
CA ASP A 163 20.19 -16.91 7.26
C ASP A 163 19.85 -17.91 8.38
N ALA A 164 20.74 -18.84 8.67
CA ALA A 164 20.57 -19.82 9.73
C ALA A 164 20.37 -19.20 11.13
N GLU A 165 20.85 -17.98 11.32
CA GLU A 165 20.76 -17.27 12.60
C GLU A 165 19.67 -16.20 12.65
N ILE A 166 19.04 -15.86 11.51
CA ILE A 166 18.06 -14.76 11.42
C ILE A 166 16.73 -15.30 10.92
N ILE A 167 15.70 -15.17 11.76
CA ILE A 167 14.32 -15.46 11.41
C ILE A 167 13.58 -14.15 11.20
N LYS A 168 13.04 -13.93 10.00
CA LYS A 168 12.21 -12.77 9.68
C LYS A 168 10.74 -13.19 9.69
N VAL A 169 9.95 -12.51 10.50
CA VAL A 169 8.50 -12.73 10.62
C VAL A 169 7.77 -11.43 10.36
N GLY A 170 6.73 -11.47 9.53
CA GLY A 170 5.83 -10.35 9.32
C GLY A 170 4.77 -10.27 10.42
N ASN A 171 4.03 -9.17 10.44
CA ASN A 171 2.91 -8.96 11.33
C ASN A 171 1.64 -8.64 10.53
N PRO A 172 0.68 -9.57 10.43
CA PRO A 172 -0.56 -9.35 9.68
C PRO A 172 -1.49 -8.31 10.34
N ALA A 173 -1.24 -7.96 11.60
CA ALA A 173 -1.99 -6.92 12.32
C ALA A 173 -1.51 -5.50 12.03
N LEU A 174 -0.46 -5.32 11.22
CA LEU A 174 0.02 -4.02 10.80
C LEU A 174 -1.08 -3.23 10.10
N ARG A 175 -1.22 -1.98 10.51
CA ARG A 175 -2.19 -1.05 9.97
C ARG A 175 -1.50 -0.02 9.09
N PRO A 176 -2.22 0.55 8.10
CA PRO A 176 -1.67 1.60 7.26
C PRO A 176 -1.44 2.88 8.06
N GLN A 177 -0.48 3.68 7.60
CA GLN A 177 -0.22 5.02 8.09
C GLN A 177 -0.84 6.06 7.16
N PHE A 178 -1.35 7.14 7.74
CA PHE A 178 -1.92 8.26 6.99
C PHE A 178 -1.02 9.47 7.14
N THR A 179 -0.69 10.09 6.03
CA THR A 179 0.23 11.24 5.99
C THR A 179 -0.44 12.41 5.29
N ASN A 180 -0.44 13.57 5.95
CA ASN A 180 -0.83 14.83 5.36
C ASN A 180 0.43 15.58 4.91
N SER A 181 0.48 16.00 3.67
CA SER A 181 1.60 16.72 3.09
C SER A 181 1.16 18.10 2.61
N PHE A 182 1.91 19.13 2.99
CA PHE A 182 1.71 20.50 2.59
C PHE A 182 2.98 21.03 1.91
N GLU A 183 2.83 21.67 0.79
CA GLU A 183 3.93 22.28 0.06
C GLU A 183 3.53 23.68 -0.41
N LEU A 184 4.40 24.65 -0.16
CA LEU A 184 4.30 26.00 -0.70
C LEU A 184 5.49 26.24 -1.62
N GLY A 185 5.23 26.57 -2.89
CA GLY A 185 6.24 26.74 -3.90
C GLY A 185 6.23 28.14 -4.51
N TYR A 186 7.39 28.61 -4.89
CA TYR A 186 7.58 29.82 -5.67
C TYR A 186 8.46 29.54 -6.87
N LYS A 187 8.01 29.96 -8.05
CA LYS A 187 8.77 29.85 -9.30
C LYS A 187 8.96 31.22 -9.90
N THR A 188 10.19 31.53 -10.21
CA THR A 188 10.57 32.71 -11.03
C THR A 188 11.30 32.22 -12.28
N SER A 189 11.00 32.82 -13.42
CA SER A 189 11.62 32.48 -14.70
C SER A 189 12.12 33.72 -15.44
N TRP A 190 13.15 33.52 -16.24
CA TRP A 190 13.76 34.54 -17.11
C TRP A 190 14.08 33.91 -18.47
N ASP A 191 14.51 34.72 -19.43
CA ASP A 191 14.64 34.28 -20.82
C ASP A 191 15.58 33.09 -21.04
N LYS A 192 16.52 32.85 -20.12
CA LYS A 192 17.49 31.74 -20.22
C LYS A 192 17.37 30.64 -19.15
N GLY A 193 16.37 30.73 -18.30
CA GLY A 193 16.23 29.73 -17.24
C GLY A 193 15.08 30.01 -16.27
N TYR A 194 15.02 29.21 -15.20
CA TYR A 194 14.07 29.39 -14.11
C TYR A 194 14.67 28.95 -12.78
N LEU A 195 14.11 29.45 -11.69
CA LEU A 195 14.36 29.00 -10.34
C LEU A 195 13.04 28.57 -9.67
N TYR A 196 13.03 27.42 -9.03
CA TYR A 196 11.92 26.91 -8.23
C TYR A 196 12.40 26.66 -6.81
N SER A 197 11.63 27.14 -5.81
CA SER A 197 11.87 26.92 -4.39
C SER A 197 10.58 26.46 -3.72
N ALA A 198 10.68 25.42 -2.94
CA ALA A 198 9.56 24.84 -2.18
C ALA A 198 9.97 24.47 -0.75
#